data_026b8fe2b652eacdcf8e3a98cc6a52cd
#
_entry.id   026b8fe2b652eacdcf8e3a98cc6a52cd
#
_cell.length_a   1.000
_cell.length_b   1.000
_cell.length_c   1.000
_cell.angle_alpha   90.00
_cell.angle_beta   90.00
_cell.angle_gamma   90.00
#
_symmetry.space_group_name_H-M   'P 1'
#
loop_
_entity.id
_entity.type
_entity.pdbx_description
1 polymer ?
#
loop_
_entity_poly.entity_id
_entity_poly.type
_entity_poly.pdbx_seq_one_letter_code
_entity_poly.pdbx_strand_id
1 'polypeptide(L)'
;MTTTLALAARLRELDDAALVGALHRRAYRRTGVSDFFDLADALLDADSVQRALVPLDRPRLATVVVLGRAPEPLSAEEVAARLAAEPATAGIAVDAVTAALEDLTGLLLAQPADGDPRRFAVYDAVTAQLDAWADLGIPSPDELLRTAPPPALAPVPDTERRFTDRLAAERAFEAVTAVSELLAELAREGARRLQKGGVALPAIKRLAEAMSVDAELVPVALSAAERAGLAAVDDGMWLPTDRAASWSHAPTPERWRALATAWLEALPDDVRSLLALRSRAAWGESLREHVAWLHPAAVEEAQERVDAHTRLADWLGITAHQAPSTAGAALVEQGPEAAAAAMAELFPAEVDRVYLQHDLTIVSPGPLAPEVETRLRGIADLESRALASTFRLSAASVDRALTAGETADGIREFLSSISLTGLPQPLDYLVTDAAERHGRVRVREAEGTDGARSAVRSADGTLLRTIQVDQALGSLRLSQGGDGELLSRFPRDVVFWALSDARYPVVAEDAGGREVILRRQRVARARAEAVEDRDAELVARLRTAEEEAGDDTGERWLARQLDLAVRSRSPIVIEVAMPDGRVVDYLLEPTGVGGGRLRGRDRAADIERTLPLSSVRGVRPAP
;
A
#
# COMPACT_ATOMS: atom_id res chain seq x y z
N MET A 1 -36.54 5.62 15.54
CA MET A 1 -35.56 6.75 15.49
C MET A 1 -34.27 6.28 16.16
N THR A 2 -33.21 6.17 15.40
CA THR A 2 -31.91 5.71 15.86
C THR A 2 -31.04 6.91 16.24
N THR A 3 -30.92 7.13 17.54
CA THR A 3 -30.32 8.33 18.14
C THR A 3 -28.89 8.10 18.60
N THR A 4 -28.19 9.17 18.99
CA THR A 4 -26.87 9.11 19.66
C THR A 4 -26.91 8.17 20.88
N LEU A 5 -28.03 8.05 21.56
CA LEU A 5 -28.22 7.11 22.67
C LEU A 5 -28.09 5.65 22.24
N ALA A 6 -28.69 5.29 21.10
CA ALA A 6 -28.59 3.94 20.55
C ALA A 6 -27.16 3.61 20.12
N LEU A 7 -26.45 4.57 19.49
CA LEU A 7 -25.06 4.38 19.16
C LEU A 7 -24.17 4.23 20.41
N ALA A 8 -24.34 5.07 21.42
CA ALA A 8 -23.57 4.98 22.66
C ALA A 8 -23.75 3.62 23.36
N ALA A 9 -24.99 3.11 23.43
CA ALA A 9 -25.29 1.78 23.98
C ALA A 9 -24.56 0.68 23.16
N ARG A 10 -24.63 0.76 21.83
CA ARG A 10 -23.97 -0.18 20.95
C ARG A 10 -22.43 -0.16 21.07
N LEU A 11 -21.81 1.03 21.11
CA LEU A 11 -20.35 1.17 21.28
C LEU A 11 -19.86 0.52 22.56
N ARG A 12 -20.69 0.56 23.61
CA ARG A 12 -20.41 -0.08 24.89
C ARG A 12 -20.46 -1.61 24.80
N GLU A 13 -21.36 -2.18 24.00
CA GLU A 13 -21.57 -3.62 23.84
C GLU A 13 -20.56 -4.28 22.87
N LEU A 14 -19.97 -3.50 21.95
CA LEU A 14 -18.96 -4.01 21.02
C LEU A 14 -17.72 -4.48 21.79
N ASP A 15 -17.12 -5.57 21.34
CA ASP A 15 -15.78 -5.96 21.80
C ASP A 15 -14.72 -4.96 21.32
N ASP A 16 -13.58 -4.93 22.00
CA ASP A 16 -12.54 -3.94 21.74
C ASP A 16 -11.97 -4.03 20.33
N ALA A 17 -11.82 -5.24 19.77
CA ALA A 17 -11.28 -5.44 18.43
C ALA A 17 -12.25 -4.90 17.36
N ALA A 18 -13.55 -5.18 17.50
CA ALA A 18 -14.59 -4.65 16.62
C ALA A 18 -14.70 -3.12 16.72
N LEU A 19 -14.62 -2.58 17.93
CA LEU A 19 -14.67 -1.14 18.17
C LEU A 19 -13.45 -0.42 17.57
N VAL A 20 -12.23 -0.89 17.84
CA VAL A 20 -11.00 -0.35 17.25
C VAL A 20 -11.04 -0.44 15.73
N GLY A 21 -11.46 -1.59 15.17
CA GLY A 21 -11.61 -1.77 13.73
C GLY A 21 -12.61 -0.78 13.10
N ALA A 22 -13.71 -0.48 13.78
CA ALA A 22 -14.67 0.53 13.33
C ALA A 22 -14.07 1.95 13.39
N LEU A 23 -13.34 2.29 14.46
CA LEU A 23 -12.73 3.60 14.65
C LEU A 23 -11.60 3.87 13.63
N HIS A 24 -10.80 2.88 13.26
CA HIS A 24 -9.80 2.98 12.20
C HIS A 24 -10.39 3.36 10.84
N ARG A 25 -11.65 2.98 10.59
CA ARG A 25 -12.36 3.26 9.34
C ARG A 25 -13.09 4.61 9.36
N ARG A 26 -13.08 5.32 10.50
CA ARG A 26 -13.83 6.58 10.71
C ARG A 26 -12.88 7.75 10.96
N ALA A 27 -13.19 8.88 10.35
CA ALA A 27 -12.56 10.14 10.66
C ALA A 27 -13.47 10.92 11.64
N TYR A 28 -13.04 11.05 12.88
CA TYR A 28 -13.79 11.73 13.94
C TYR A 28 -12.86 12.56 14.83
N ARG A 29 -13.43 13.48 15.61
CA ARG A 29 -12.69 14.30 16.55
C ARG A 29 -12.41 13.51 17.84
N ARG A 30 -11.13 13.16 18.07
CA ARG A 30 -10.69 12.42 19.27
C ARG A 30 -10.58 13.28 20.53
N THR A 31 -10.41 14.61 20.37
CA THR A 31 -10.27 15.52 21.51
C THR A 31 -11.60 15.77 22.19
N GLY A 32 -11.62 15.63 23.53
CA GLY A 32 -12.83 15.82 24.33
C GLY A 32 -13.69 14.56 24.48
N VAL A 33 -13.24 13.41 23.98
CA VAL A 33 -13.92 12.13 24.17
C VAL A 33 -13.51 11.55 25.52
N SER A 34 -14.43 11.52 26.47
CA SER A 34 -14.25 11.04 27.84
C SER A 34 -15.11 9.81 28.18
N ASP A 35 -16.19 9.59 27.46
CA ASP A 35 -17.09 8.45 27.60
C ASP A 35 -17.67 7.99 26.25
N PHE A 36 -18.47 6.91 26.25
CA PHE A 36 -19.09 6.39 25.03
C PHE A 36 -20.17 7.32 24.45
N PHE A 37 -20.72 8.24 25.22
CA PHE A 37 -21.64 9.24 24.69
C PHE A 37 -20.89 10.32 23.91
N ASP A 38 -19.77 10.80 24.45
CA ASP A 38 -18.91 11.75 23.74
C ASP A 38 -18.37 11.12 22.44
N LEU A 39 -18.04 9.82 22.46
CA LEU A 39 -17.63 9.08 21.27
C LEU A 39 -18.76 8.97 20.24
N ALA A 40 -19.98 8.63 20.68
CA ALA A 40 -21.15 8.56 19.81
C ALA A 40 -21.49 9.92 19.18
N ASP A 41 -21.41 10.99 19.96
CA ASP A 41 -21.63 12.35 19.49
C ASP A 41 -20.57 12.77 18.46
N ALA A 42 -19.28 12.45 18.70
CA ALA A 42 -18.20 12.71 17.76
C ALA A 42 -18.31 11.90 16.47
N LEU A 43 -18.85 10.68 16.51
CA LEU A 43 -19.08 9.83 15.34
C LEU A 43 -20.30 10.24 14.52
N LEU A 44 -21.34 10.81 15.15
CA LEU A 44 -22.55 11.31 14.52
C LEU A 44 -22.51 12.82 14.21
N ASP A 45 -21.38 13.48 14.51
CA ASP A 45 -21.15 14.85 14.06
C ASP A 45 -21.20 14.93 12.52
N ALA A 46 -21.79 16.01 12.00
CA ALA A 46 -22.03 16.19 10.56
C ALA A 46 -20.78 15.99 9.72
N ASP A 47 -19.63 16.54 10.15
CA ASP A 47 -18.34 16.39 9.44
C ASP A 47 -17.81 14.95 9.49
N SER A 48 -18.03 14.23 10.58
CA SER A 48 -17.63 12.82 10.70
C SER A 48 -18.49 11.93 9.81
N VAL A 49 -19.81 12.16 9.80
CA VAL A 49 -20.76 11.45 8.95
C VAL A 49 -20.46 11.73 7.47
N GLN A 50 -20.26 13.00 7.10
CA GLN A 50 -19.92 13.37 5.73
C GLN A 50 -18.67 12.65 5.24
N ARG A 51 -17.59 12.65 6.02
CA ARG A 51 -16.35 11.95 5.68
C ARG A 51 -16.50 10.44 5.56
N ALA A 52 -17.48 9.85 6.24
CA ALA A 52 -17.78 8.43 6.13
C ALA A 52 -18.66 8.11 4.90
N LEU A 53 -19.54 9.01 4.50
CA LEU A 53 -20.45 8.84 3.36
C LEU A 53 -19.76 9.08 2.01
N VAL A 54 -18.88 10.08 1.92
CA VAL A 54 -18.23 10.51 0.67
C VAL A 54 -17.53 9.37 -0.08
N PRO A 55 -16.75 8.47 0.55
CA PRO A 55 -16.06 7.40 -0.17
C PRO A 55 -16.97 6.23 -0.56
N LEU A 56 -18.23 6.18 -0.08
CA LEU A 56 -19.13 5.07 -0.38
C LEU A 56 -19.55 5.05 -1.85
N ASP A 57 -19.73 3.85 -2.37
CA ASP A 57 -20.30 3.64 -3.70
C ASP A 57 -21.82 3.84 -3.71
N ARG A 58 -22.38 3.99 -4.91
CA ARG A 58 -23.82 4.17 -5.11
C ARG A 58 -24.68 3.06 -4.50
N PRO A 59 -24.36 1.76 -4.59
CA PRO A 59 -25.12 0.70 -3.91
C PRO A 59 -25.23 0.91 -2.39
N ARG A 60 -24.12 1.27 -1.71
CA ARG A 60 -24.11 1.54 -0.28
C ARG A 60 -24.91 2.79 0.07
N LEU A 61 -24.71 3.88 -0.69
CA LEU A 61 -25.46 5.12 -0.52
C LEU A 61 -26.97 4.90 -0.74
N ALA A 62 -27.35 4.16 -1.78
CA ALA A 62 -28.73 3.81 -2.05
C ALA A 62 -29.35 2.96 -0.91
N THR A 63 -28.58 2.04 -0.34
CA THR A 63 -28.99 1.27 0.85
C THR A 63 -29.25 2.18 2.02
N VAL A 64 -28.39 3.17 2.29
CA VAL A 64 -28.60 4.18 3.35
C VAL A 64 -29.87 4.98 3.10
N VAL A 65 -30.13 5.42 1.86
CA VAL A 65 -31.36 6.16 1.49
C VAL A 65 -32.61 5.32 1.73
N VAL A 66 -32.60 4.04 1.31
CA VAL A 66 -33.76 3.14 1.52
C VAL A 66 -34.03 2.89 2.98
N LEU A 67 -33.00 2.67 3.79
CA LEU A 67 -33.14 2.50 5.25
C LEU A 67 -33.62 3.80 5.93
N GLY A 68 -33.07 4.95 5.53
CA GLY A 68 -33.43 6.25 6.13
C GLY A 68 -34.87 6.68 5.85
N ARG A 69 -35.45 6.21 4.74
CA ARG A 69 -36.85 6.48 4.37
C ARG A 69 -37.87 5.50 4.98
N ALA A 70 -37.37 4.41 5.53
CA ALA A 70 -38.24 3.38 6.09
C ALA A 70 -38.68 3.78 7.49
N PRO A 71 -39.98 3.68 7.81
CA PRO A 71 -40.51 3.97 9.16
C PRO A 71 -40.10 2.91 10.19
N GLU A 72 -39.74 1.70 9.72
CA GLU A 72 -39.34 0.56 10.53
C GLU A 72 -38.02 -0.05 9.97
N PRO A 73 -37.21 -0.72 10.80
CA PRO A 73 -36.05 -1.42 10.36
C PRO A 73 -36.35 -2.45 9.27
N LEU A 74 -35.46 -2.61 8.26
CA LEU A 74 -35.65 -3.49 7.09
C LEU A 74 -34.65 -4.63 7.10
N SER A 75 -35.07 -5.78 6.57
CA SER A 75 -34.15 -6.89 6.23
C SER A 75 -33.43 -6.64 4.91
N ALA A 76 -32.35 -7.42 4.64
CA ALA A 76 -31.61 -7.32 3.40
C ALA A 76 -32.50 -7.58 2.17
N GLU A 77 -33.44 -8.53 2.25
CA GLU A 77 -34.38 -8.85 1.19
C GLU A 77 -35.36 -7.71 0.93
N GLU A 78 -35.86 -7.07 2.00
CA GLU A 78 -36.76 -5.92 1.89
C GLU A 78 -36.05 -4.70 1.27
N VAL A 79 -34.79 -4.46 1.65
CA VAL A 79 -33.96 -3.41 1.04
C VAL A 79 -33.72 -3.71 -0.43
N ALA A 80 -33.32 -4.95 -0.79
CA ALA A 80 -33.10 -5.35 -2.17
C ALA A 80 -34.36 -5.22 -3.02
N ALA A 81 -35.53 -5.60 -2.49
CA ALA A 81 -36.81 -5.46 -3.20
C ALA A 81 -37.15 -3.98 -3.50
N ARG A 82 -36.84 -3.05 -2.59
CA ARG A 82 -37.03 -1.61 -2.83
C ARG A 82 -36.03 -1.05 -3.83
N LEU A 83 -34.75 -1.46 -3.73
CA LEU A 83 -33.72 -1.07 -4.67
C LEU A 83 -34.00 -1.58 -6.10
N ALA A 84 -34.56 -2.79 -6.24
CA ALA A 84 -34.91 -3.35 -7.53
C ALA A 84 -36.00 -2.56 -8.28
N ALA A 85 -36.80 -1.75 -7.59
CA ALA A 85 -37.81 -0.88 -8.19
C ALA A 85 -37.22 0.43 -8.77
N GLU A 86 -35.95 0.75 -8.47
CA GLU A 86 -35.31 2.01 -8.84
C GLU A 86 -34.33 1.82 -10.01
N PRO A 87 -34.31 2.75 -11.00
CA PRO A 87 -33.51 2.57 -12.22
C PRO A 87 -32.00 2.45 -12.00
N ALA A 88 -31.46 3.14 -10.99
CA ALA A 88 -30.03 3.11 -10.71
C ALA A 88 -29.55 1.80 -10.05
N THR A 89 -30.46 1.06 -9.43
CA THR A 89 -30.14 -0.04 -8.52
C THR A 89 -30.85 -1.36 -8.85
N ALA A 90 -31.58 -1.40 -9.97
CA ALA A 90 -32.39 -2.55 -10.40
C ALA A 90 -31.63 -3.88 -10.54
N GLY A 91 -30.31 -3.84 -10.68
CA GLY A 91 -29.44 -5.02 -10.81
C GLY A 91 -28.73 -5.46 -9.52
N ILE A 92 -28.99 -4.80 -8.38
CA ILE A 92 -28.30 -5.12 -7.13
C ILE A 92 -28.88 -6.40 -6.51
N ALA A 93 -28.05 -7.44 -6.38
CA ALA A 93 -28.45 -8.70 -5.75
C ALA A 93 -28.54 -8.59 -4.22
N VAL A 94 -29.30 -9.48 -3.58
CA VAL A 94 -29.46 -9.53 -2.12
C VAL A 94 -28.12 -9.69 -1.39
N ASP A 95 -27.20 -10.50 -1.92
CA ASP A 95 -25.87 -10.70 -1.33
C ASP A 95 -25.06 -9.39 -1.31
N ALA A 96 -25.17 -8.57 -2.35
CA ALA A 96 -24.51 -7.25 -2.39
C ALA A 96 -25.12 -6.27 -1.38
N VAL A 97 -26.45 -6.34 -1.14
CA VAL A 97 -27.14 -5.57 -0.10
C VAL A 97 -26.68 -6.04 1.29
N THR A 98 -26.56 -7.36 1.49
CA THR A 98 -26.07 -7.92 2.76
C THR A 98 -24.66 -7.42 3.06
N ALA A 99 -23.75 -7.48 2.10
CA ALA A 99 -22.39 -6.93 2.24
C ALA A 99 -22.40 -5.41 2.52
N ALA A 100 -23.29 -4.66 1.85
CA ALA A 100 -23.45 -3.23 2.11
C ALA A 100 -23.92 -2.95 3.55
N LEU A 101 -24.88 -3.73 4.06
CA LEU A 101 -25.38 -3.61 5.43
C LEU A 101 -24.32 -3.95 6.49
N GLU A 102 -23.53 -4.99 6.25
CA GLU A 102 -22.39 -5.35 7.11
C GLU A 102 -21.35 -4.22 7.14
N ASP A 103 -21.04 -3.66 5.98
CA ASP A 103 -20.06 -2.59 5.83
C ASP A 103 -20.54 -1.28 6.50
N LEU A 104 -21.80 -0.88 6.28
CA LEU A 104 -22.42 0.27 6.94
C LEU A 104 -22.50 0.10 8.47
N THR A 105 -22.73 -1.12 8.92
CA THR A 105 -22.74 -1.49 10.34
C THR A 105 -21.32 -1.41 10.93
N GLY A 106 -20.32 -1.88 10.22
CA GLY A 106 -18.90 -1.77 10.59
C GLY A 106 -18.37 -0.33 10.55
N LEU A 107 -18.99 0.53 9.73
CA LEU A 107 -18.73 1.97 9.72
C LEU A 107 -19.52 2.75 10.78
N LEU A 108 -20.36 2.09 11.58
CA LEU A 108 -21.23 2.74 12.57
C LEU A 108 -22.15 3.81 11.94
N LEU A 109 -22.58 3.59 10.70
CA LEU A 109 -23.59 4.40 10.00
C LEU A 109 -24.99 3.79 10.10
N ALA A 110 -25.07 2.48 10.30
CA ALA A 110 -26.27 1.71 10.53
C ALA A 110 -26.12 0.77 11.74
N GLN A 111 -27.22 0.27 12.23
CA GLN A 111 -27.24 -0.72 13.32
C GLN A 111 -28.30 -1.79 13.06
N PRO A 112 -28.11 -3.02 13.58
CA PRO A 112 -29.18 -4.00 13.69
C PRO A 112 -30.28 -3.47 14.62
N ALA A 113 -31.51 -3.89 14.38
CA ALA A 113 -32.63 -3.53 15.23
C ALA A 113 -32.63 -4.31 16.55
N ASP A 114 -33.09 -3.67 17.62
CA ASP A 114 -33.29 -4.33 18.90
C ASP A 114 -34.29 -5.50 18.76
N GLY A 115 -33.87 -6.68 19.20
CA GLY A 115 -34.71 -7.89 19.18
C GLY A 115 -34.69 -8.68 17.85
N ASP A 116 -34.23 -8.12 16.72
CA ASP A 116 -34.04 -8.83 15.46
C ASP A 116 -32.76 -8.37 14.74
N PRO A 117 -31.64 -9.08 14.90
CA PRO A 117 -30.35 -8.70 14.30
C PRO A 117 -30.30 -8.79 12.77
N ARG A 118 -31.36 -9.31 12.12
CA ARG A 118 -31.45 -9.39 10.65
C ARG A 118 -32.10 -8.16 10.03
N ARG A 119 -32.62 -7.25 10.85
CA ARG A 119 -33.22 -5.99 10.41
C ARG A 119 -32.30 -4.83 10.79
N PHE A 120 -32.20 -3.85 9.93
CA PHE A 120 -31.24 -2.76 10.04
C PHE A 120 -31.95 -1.40 9.96
N ALA A 121 -31.37 -0.43 10.64
CA ALA A 121 -31.76 0.97 10.56
C ALA A 121 -30.52 1.87 10.52
N VAL A 122 -30.60 3.02 9.86
CA VAL A 122 -29.55 4.05 9.89
C VAL A 122 -29.81 5.05 11.03
N TYR A 123 -28.75 5.72 11.47
CA TYR A 123 -28.88 6.79 12.46
C TYR A 123 -29.48 8.04 11.83
N ASP A 124 -30.33 8.77 12.58
CA ASP A 124 -31.01 9.97 12.11
C ASP A 124 -30.05 11.04 11.60
N ALA A 125 -28.89 11.19 12.23
CA ALA A 125 -27.82 12.09 11.78
C ALA A 125 -27.28 11.73 10.39
N VAL A 126 -27.24 10.44 10.03
CA VAL A 126 -26.80 9.98 8.70
C VAL A 126 -27.83 10.36 7.63
N THR A 127 -29.10 10.15 7.91
CA THR A 127 -30.19 10.56 7.01
C THR A 127 -30.21 12.07 6.83
N ALA A 128 -30.12 12.84 7.92
CA ALA A 128 -30.09 14.30 7.88
C ALA A 128 -28.89 14.82 7.05
N GLN A 129 -27.71 14.19 7.16
CA GLN A 129 -26.54 14.57 6.37
C GLN A 129 -26.72 14.28 4.88
N LEU A 130 -27.33 13.14 4.52
CA LEU A 130 -27.67 12.83 3.13
C LEU A 130 -28.69 13.80 2.54
N ASP A 131 -29.71 14.18 3.31
CA ASP A 131 -30.72 15.14 2.86
C ASP A 131 -30.12 16.53 2.59
N ALA A 132 -29.05 16.91 3.29
CA ALA A 132 -28.32 18.15 3.08
C ALA A 132 -27.41 18.13 1.84
N TRP A 133 -27.19 16.99 1.16
CA TRP A 133 -26.26 16.86 0.04
C TRP A 133 -26.61 17.75 -1.15
N ALA A 134 -27.89 17.94 -1.44
CA ALA A 134 -28.32 18.83 -2.52
C ALA A 134 -27.81 20.28 -2.33
N ASP A 135 -27.79 20.77 -1.07
CA ASP A 135 -27.28 22.10 -0.74
C ASP A 135 -25.73 22.19 -0.86
N LEU A 136 -25.04 21.04 -0.80
CA LEU A 136 -23.59 20.93 -0.98
C LEU A 136 -23.17 20.69 -2.43
N GLY A 137 -24.11 20.64 -3.38
CA GLY A 137 -23.84 20.34 -4.79
C GLY A 137 -23.52 18.86 -5.06
N ILE A 138 -23.83 17.97 -4.12
CA ILE A 138 -23.71 16.51 -4.24
C ILE A 138 -25.09 15.94 -4.62
N PRO A 139 -25.18 14.84 -5.39
CA PRO A 139 -26.46 14.27 -5.77
C PRO A 139 -27.38 13.98 -4.58
N SER A 140 -28.62 14.43 -4.69
CA SER A 140 -29.67 14.21 -3.68
C SER A 140 -30.00 12.73 -3.50
N PRO A 141 -30.64 12.32 -2.40
CA PRO A 141 -31.11 10.96 -2.19
C PRO A 141 -31.96 10.41 -3.35
N ASP A 142 -32.79 11.26 -3.99
CA ASP A 142 -33.58 10.87 -5.15
C ASP A 142 -32.74 10.63 -6.40
N GLU A 143 -31.73 11.46 -6.64
CA GLU A 143 -30.81 11.30 -7.76
C GLU A 143 -29.91 10.06 -7.58
N LEU A 144 -29.55 9.70 -6.33
CA LEU A 144 -28.84 8.45 -6.04
C LEU A 144 -29.61 7.21 -6.51
N LEU A 145 -30.94 7.21 -6.36
CA LEU A 145 -31.81 6.08 -6.74
C LEU A 145 -32.21 6.09 -8.21
N ARG A 146 -32.33 7.26 -8.85
CA ARG A 146 -32.93 7.40 -10.19
C ARG A 146 -31.94 7.55 -11.33
N THR A 147 -30.71 8.00 -11.09
CA THR A 147 -29.73 8.18 -12.16
C THR A 147 -29.22 6.85 -12.68
N ALA A 148 -29.71 6.46 -13.85
CA ALA A 148 -29.31 5.19 -14.48
C ALA A 148 -27.80 5.11 -14.72
N PRO A 149 -27.21 3.89 -14.69
CA PRO A 149 -25.80 3.71 -15.01
C PRO A 149 -25.50 4.13 -16.45
N PRO A 150 -24.25 4.57 -16.74
CA PRO A 150 -23.81 4.82 -18.10
C PRO A 150 -23.97 3.56 -18.97
N PRO A 151 -23.98 3.71 -20.31
CA PRO A 151 -24.02 2.58 -21.22
C PRO A 151 -22.91 1.57 -20.96
N ALA A 152 -23.16 0.32 -21.25
CA ALA A 152 -22.14 -0.73 -21.15
C ALA A 152 -20.94 -0.39 -22.04
N LEU A 153 -19.71 -0.72 -21.56
CA LEU A 153 -18.50 -0.52 -22.34
C LEU A 153 -18.54 -1.33 -23.63
N ALA A 154 -18.06 -0.72 -24.73
CA ALA A 154 -17.99 -1.41 -26.03
C ALA A 154 -17.01 -2.61 -25.94
N PRO A 155 -17.38 -3.79 -26.48
CA PRO A 155 -16.46 -4.92 -26.54
C PRO A 155 -15.28 -4.61 -27.46
N VAL A 156 -14.09 -5.11 -27.11
CA VAL A 156 -12.91 -5.02 -27.97
C VAL A 156 -13.07 -5.98 -29.14
N PRO A 157 -12.97 -5.51 -30.43
CA PRO A 157 -13.04 -6.38 -31.58
C PRO A 157 -11.91 -7.43 -31.59
N ASP A 158 -12.20 -8.67 -31.95
CA ASP A 158 -11.20 -9.74 -32.01
C ASP A 158 -10.06 -9.46 -33.01
N THR A 159 -10.31 -8.66 -34.04
CA THR A 159 -9.29 -8.23 -35.03
C THR A 159 -8.21 -7.34 -34.43
N GLU A 160 -8.51 -6.62 -33.37
CA GLU A 160 -7.58 -5.73 -32.67
C GLU A 160 -6.81 -6.46 -31.56
N ARG A 161 -7.30 -7.61 -31.10
CA ARG A 161 -6.75 -8.35 -29.96
C ARG A 161 -5.29 -8.74 -30.15
N ARG A 162 -4.88 -9.19 -31.34
CA ARG A 162 -3.50 -9.55 -31.64
C ARG A 162 -2.53 -8.37 -31.52
N PHE A 163 -2.96 -7.17 -31.88
CA PHE A 163 -2.15 -5.96 -31.75
C PHE A 163 -2.08 -5.53 -30.29
N THR A 164 -3.20 -5.59 -29.58
CA THR A 164 -3.26 -5.34 -28.13
C THR A 164 -2.33 -6.29 -27.37
N ASP A 165 -2.39 -7.59 -27.64
CA ASP A 165 -1.56 -8.60 -26.97
C ASP A 165 -0.08 -8.39 -27.23
N ARG A 166 0.30 -8.09 -28.50
CA ARG A 166 1.70 -7.84 -28.84
C ARG A 166 2.24 -6.61 -28.11
N LEU A 167 1.51 -5.48 -28.15
CA LEU A 167 1.93 -4.26 -27.47
C LEU A 167 1.94 -4.44 -25.95
N ALA A 168 0.98 -5.19 -25.41
CA ALA A 168 0.93 -5.53 -24.00
C ALA A 168 2.17 -6.35 -23.57
N ALA A 169 2.57 -7.34 -24.38
CA ALA A 169 3.76 -8.14 -24.10
C ALA A 169 5.05 -7.32 -24.16
N GLU A 170 5.17 -6.41 -25.14
CA GLU A 170 6.29 -5.48 -25.23
C GLU A 170 6.40 -4.62 -23.94
N ARG A 171 5.29 -4.00 -23.52
CA ARG A 171 5.24 -3.20 -22.29
C ARG A 171 5.50 -4.01 -21.02
N ALA A 172 4.93 -5.22 -20.94
CA ALA A 172 5.14 -6.12 -19.81
C ALA A 172 6.63 -6.50 -19.66
N PHE A 173 7.30 -6.78 -20.77
CA PHE A 173 8.72 -7.06 -20.79
C PHE A 173 9.55 -5.83 -20.39
N GLU A 174 9.23 -4.66 -20.92
CA GLU A 174 9.87 -3.39 -20.55
C GLU A 174 9.68 -3.06 -19.07
N ALA A 175 8.47 -3.26 -18.52
CA ALA A 175 8.18 -3.02 -17.12
C ALA A 175 8.96 -3.94 -16.18
N VAL A 176 9.00 -5.24 -16.46
CA VAL A 176 9.81 -6.21 -15.69
C VAL A 176 11.28 -5.82 -15.71
N THR A 177 11.76 -5.42 -16.87
CA THR A 177 13.11 -4.98 -17.09
C THR A 177 13.41 -3.69 -16.31
N ALA A 178 12.54 -2.69 -16.40
CA ALA A 178 12.67 -1.42 -15.67
C ALA A 178 12.68 -1.63 -14.15
N VAL A 179 11.81 -2.50 -13.62
CA VAL A 179 11.82 -2.84 -12.18
C VAL A 179 13.11 -3.55 -11.79
N SER A 180 13.65 -4.42 -12.63
CA SER A 180 14.94 -5.07 -12.36
C SER A 180 16.08 -4.06 -12.22
N GLU A 181 16.14 -3.04 -13.09
CA GLU A 181 17.13 -1.97 -12.99
C GLU A 181 16.90 -1.05 -11.81
N LEU A 182 15.64 -0.73 -11.54
CA LEU A 182 15.28 0.02 -10.35
C LEU A 182 15.85 -0.64 -9.09
N LEU A 183 15.59 -1.94 -8.93
CA LEU A 183 16.06 -2.70 -7.76
C LEU A 183 17.58 -2.78 -7.68
N ALA A 184 18.26 -2.98 -8.81
CA ALA A 184 19.72 -2.98 -8.89
C ALA A 184 20.30 -1.62 -8.47
N GLU A 185 19.73 -0.52 -8.96
CA GLU A 185 20.18 0.83 -8.64
C GLU A 185 19.88 1.20 -7.17
N LEU A 186 18.71 0.81 -6.65
CA LEU A 186 18.40 0.97 -5.23
C LEU A 186 19.34 0.16 -4.33
N ALA A 187 19.77 -1.03 -4.75
CA ALA A 187 20.75 -1.83 -4.03
C ALA A 187 22.13 -1.15 -4.00
N ARG A 188 22.49 -0.44 -5.07
CA ARG A 188 23.77 0.27 -5.21
C ARG A 188 23.85 1.52 -4.34
N GLU A 189 22.85 2.38 -4.37
CA GLU A 189 22.91 3.68 -3.71
C GLU A 189 21.69 3.99 -2.83
N GLY A 190 20.55 3.38 -3.12
CA GLY A 190 19.27 3.74 -2.50
C GLY A 190 18.71 5.08 -3.02
N ALA A 191 17.54 5.47 -2.54
CA ALA A 191 16.94 6.75 -2.87
C ALA A 191 16.21 7.34 -1.66
N ARG A 192 16.52 8.59 -1.31
CA ARG A 192 15.93 9.24 -0.13
C ARG A 192 14.46 9.55 -0.37
N ARG A 193 13.59 9.11 0.56
CA ARG A 193 12.18 9.48 0.62
C ARG A 193 12.03 10.91 1.12
N LEU A 194 11.17 11.69 0.46
CA LEU A 194 10.80 13.02 0.93
C LEU A 194 9.71 12.93 2.01
N GLN A 195 9.66 13.92 2.91
CA GLN A 195 8.65 13.97 3.99
C GLN A 195 7.20 13.97 3.47
N LYS A 196 6.95 14.59 2.32
CA LYS A 196 5.62 14.59 1.66
C LYS A 196 5.35 13.36 0.79
N GLY A 197 6.20 12.34 0.88
CA GLY A 197 6.19 11.20 -0.03
C GLY A 197 7.00 11.44 -1.31
N GLY A 198 7.23 10.36 -2.10
CA GLY A 198 8.01 10.42 -3.32
C GLY A 198 9.53 10.45 -3.07
N VAL A 199 10.27 10.76 -4.14
CA VAL A 199 11.74 10.74 -4.19
C VAL A 199 12.27 12.09 -4.67
N ALA A 200 13.47 12.48 -4.23
CA ALA A 200 14.11 13.74 -4.64
C ALA A 200 14.46 13.74 -6.14
N LEU A 201 14.33 14.89 -6.79
CA LEU A 201 14.55 15.04 -8.24
C LEU A 201 15.92 14.49 -8.75
N PRO A 202 17.06 14.66 -8.04
CA PRO A 202 18.32 14.06 -8.47
C PRO A 202 18.27 12.53 -8.49
N ALA A 203 17.62 11.89 -7.50
CA ALA A 203 17.45 10.45 -7.47
C ALA A 203 16.45 9.98 -8.55
N ILE A 204 15.38 10.73 -8.84
CA ILE A 204 14.47 10.44 -9.96
C ILE A 204 15.25 10.40 -11.28
N LYS A 205 16.10 11.40 -11.55
CA LYS A 205 16.90 11.44 -12.79
C LYS A 205 17.85 10.25 -12.90
N ARG A 206 18.54 9.91 -11.82
CA ARG A 206 19.44 8.76 -11.76
C ARG A 206 18.72 7.43 -11.98
N LEU A 207 17.57 7.24 -11.31
CA LEU A 207 16.75 6.05 -11.49
C LEU A 207 16.16 5.96 -12.90
N ALA A 208 15.68 7.06 -13.48
CA ALA A 208 15.17 7.12 -14.85
C ALA A 208 16.25 6.72 -15.87
N GLU A 209 17.48 7.21 -15.69
CA GLU A 209 18.64 6.86 -16.53
C GLU A 209 18.97 5.36 -16.40
N ALA A 210 19.04 4.83 -15.17
CA ALA A 210 19.29 3.42 -14.94
C ALA A 210 18.21 2.51 -15.54
N MET A 211 16.95 2.91 -15.42
CA MET A 211 15.79 2.19 -15.97
C MET A 211 15.63 2.39 -17.48
N SER A 212 16.30 3.37 -18.08
CA SER A 212 16.11 3.81 -19.47
C SER A 212 14.66 4.21 -19.78
N VAL A 213 14.02 4.93 -18.87
CA VAL A 213 12.62 5.41 -18.98
C VAL A 213 12.53 6.92 -18.72
N ASP A 214 11.39 7.50 -19.08
CA ASP A 214 11.09 8.88 -18.71
C ASP A 214 10.97 9.05 -17.20
N ALA A 215 11.39 10.21 -16.69
CA ALA A 215 11.38 10.51 -15.26
C ALA A 215 10.00 10.36 -14.60
N GLU A 216 8.92 10.56 -15.36
CA GLU A 216 7.53 10.40 -14.91
C GLU A 216 7.14 8.96 -14.61
N LEU A 217 7.86 7.97 -15.17
CA LEU A 217 7.62 6.55 -14.92
C LEU A 217 8.31 6.04 -13.65
N VAL A 218 9.28 6.76 -13.11
CA VAL A 218 9.99 6.34 -11.87
C VAL A 218 9.04 6.16 -10.69
N PRO A 219 8.11 7.09 -10.39
CA PRO A 219 7.12 6.88 -9.33
C PRO A 219 6.21 5.68 -9.58
N VAL A 220 5.87 5.41 -10.85
CA VAL A 220 5.02 4.26 -11.23
C VAL A 220 5.75 2.95 -10.94
N ALA A 221 7.02 2.83 -11.37
CA ALA A 221 7.85 1.67 -11.13
C ALA A 221 8.14 1.44 -9.64
N LEU A 222 8.43 2.51 -8.88
CA LEU A 222 8.58 2.44 -7.42
C LEU A 222 7.31 1.92 -6.75
N SER A 223 6.13 2.46 -7.14
CA SER A 223 4.84 2.00 -6.60
C SER A 223 4.58 0.53 -6.95
N ALA A 224 4.91 0.09 -8.16
CA ALA A 224 4.78 -1.32 -8.55
C ALA A 224 5.71 -2.21 -7.72
N ALA A 225 6.98 -1.82 -7.55
CA ALA A 225 7.95 -2.56 -6.75
C ALA A 225 7.58 -2.61 -5.26
N GLU A 226 7.09 -1.51 -4.68
CA GLU A 226 6.62 -1.45 -3.30
C GLU A 226 5.44 -2.39 -3.08
N ARG A 227 4.40 -2.30 -3.93
CA ARG A 227 3.21 -3.15 -3.84
C ARG A 227 3.54 -4.63 -3.98
N ALA A 228 4.50 -4.98 -4.84
CA ALA A 228 4.99 -6.34 -4.97
C ALA A 228 5.92 -6.79 -3.82
N GLY A 229 6.18 -5.91 -2.85
CA GLY A 229 7.08 -6.17 -1.73
C GLY A 229 8.55 -6.33 -2.13
N LEU A 230 8.95 -5.77 -3.29
CA LEU A 230 10.31 -5.83 -3.81
C LEU A 230 11.17 -4.65 -3.36
N ALA A 231 10.55 -3.50 -3.08
CA ALA A 231 11.20 -2.32 -2.52
C ALA A 231 10.43 -1.84 -1.29
N ALA A 232 11.15 -1.26 -0.33
CA ALA A 232 10.57 -0.68 0.87
C ALA A 232 11.38 0.52 1.35
N VAL A 233 10.79 1.33 2.22
CA VAL A 233 11.49 2.43 2.88
C VAL A 233 12.04 1.94 4.21
N ASP A 234 13.35 2.05 4.40
CA ASP A 234 14.05 1.78 5.66
C ASP A 234 14.92 2.99 6.00
N ASP A 235 14.78 3.53 7.23
CA ASP A 235 15.45 4.75 7.70
C ASP A 235 15.38 5.94 6.70
N GLY A 236 14.20 6.15 6.12
CA GLY A 236 13.94 7.21 5.15
C GLY A 236 14.59 7.02 3.77
N MET A 237 15.09 5.82 3.49
CA MET A 237 15.69 5.43 2.21
C MET A 237 14.88 4.33 1.54
N TRP A 238 14.59 4.49 0.26
CA TRP A 238 14.12 3.42 -0.59
C TRP A 238 15.24 2.44 -0.86
N LEU A 239 15.00 1.17 -0.54
CA LEU A 239 15.94 0.07 -0.69
C LEU A 239 15.20 -1.16 -1.24
N PRO A 240 15.88 -2.09 -1.93
CA PRO A 240 15.28 -3.38 -2.24
C PRO A 240 15.05 -4.18 -0.96
N THR A 241 14.07 -5.07 -0.98
CA THR A 241 13.84 -6.05 0.09
C THR A 241 14.62 -7.34 -0.19
N ASP A 242 14.64 -8.27 0.75
CA ASP A 242 15.17 -9.62 0.58
C ASP A 242 14.45 -10.41 -0.54
N ARG A 243 13.15 -10.15 -0.76
CA ARG A 243 12.37 -10.74 -1.84
C ARG A 243 12.87 -10.33 -3.24
N ALA A 244 13.48 -9.15 -3.37
CA ALA A 244 13.99 -8.66 -4.66
C ALA A 244 15.05 -9.60 -5.27
N ALA A 245 15.89 -10.22 -4.44
CA ALA A 245 16.92 -11.14 -4.91
C ALA A 245 16.31 -12.40 -5.55
N SER A 246 15.37 -13.05 -4.89
CA SER A 246 14.68 -14.23 -5.42
C SER A 246 13.84 -13.91 -6.66
N TRP A 247 13.17 -12.75 -6.67
CA TRP A 247 12.40 -12.26 -7.81
C TRP A 247 13.29 -12.04 -9.04
N SER A 248 14.49 -11.46 -8.87
CA SER A 248 15.42 -11.21 -9.97
C SER A 248 15.95 -12.49 -10.64
N HIS A 249 15.95 -13.62 -9.92
CA HIS A 249 16.37 -14.92 -10.46
C HIS A 249 15.21 -15.72 -11.09
N ALA A 250 13.97 -15.26 -10.94
CA ALA A 250 12.82 -15.93 -11.52
C ALA A 250 12.70 -15.67 -13.03
N PRO A 251 12.13 -16.62 -13.83
CA PRO A 251 11.82 -16.40 -15.24
C PRO A 251 10.95 -15.16 -15.47
N THR A 252 11.08 -14.53 -16.64
CA THR A 252 10.36 -13.29 -16.97
C THR A 252 8.84 -13.36 -16.74
N PRO A 253 8.13 -14.45 -17.13
CA PRO A 253 6.70 -14.57 -16.85
C PRO A 253 6.37 -14.57 -15.34
N GLU A 254 7.20 -15.21 -14.52
CA GLU A 254 7.03 -15.24 -13.06
C GLU A 254 7.30 -13.87 -12.42
N ARG A 255 8.31 -13.16 -12.92
CA ARG A 255 8.60 -11.78 -12.51
C ARG A 255 7.41 -10.87 -12.81
N TRP A 256 6.86 -10.98 -14.03
CA TRP A 256 5.67 -10.24 -14.42
C TRP A 256 4.46 -10.62 -13.57
N ARG A 257 4.23 -11.92 -13.33
CA ARG A 257 3.14 -12.41 -12.48
C ARG A 257 3.13 -11.75 -11.11
N ALA A 258 4.30 -11.62 -10.48
CA ALA A 258 4.39 -10.97 -9.15
C ALA A 258 3.92 -9.51 -9.19
N LEU A 259 4.30 -8.74 -10.23
CA LEU A 259 3.86 -7.35 -10.39
C LEU A 259 2.36 -7.25 -10.72
N ALA A 260 1.86 -8.13 -11.60
CA ALA A 260 0.45 -8.18 -11.98
C ALA A 260 -0.44 -8.61 -10.80
N THR A 261 0.01 -9.56 -9.97
CA THR A 261 -0.67 -9.96 -8.74
C THR A 261 -0.79 -8.79 -7.77
N ALA A 262 0.31 -8.09 -7.53
CA ALA A 262 0.32 -6.92 -6.64
C ALA A 262 -0.58 -5.79 -7.14
N TRP A 263 -0.68 -5.61 -8.46
CA TRP A 263 -1.64 -4.68 -9.04
C TRP A 263 -3.08 -5.11 -8.78
N LEU A 264 -3.42 -6.39 -9.02
CA LEU A 264 -4.77 -6.92 -8.81
C LEU A 264 -5.20 -6.86 -7.34
N GLU A 265 -4.30 -7.20 -6.40
CA GLU A 265 -4.55 -7.15 -4.95
C GLU A 265 -4.73 -5.73 -4.44
N ALA A 266 -4.09 -4.74 -5.07
CA ALA A 266 -4.22 -3.34 -4.72
C ALA A 266 -5.49 -2.67 -5.24
N LEU A 267 -6.27 -3.35 -6.09
CA LEU A 267 -7.57 -2.84 -6.55
C LEU A 267 -8.59 -2.89 -5.41
N PRO A 268 -9.34 -1.81 -5.18
CA PRO A 268 -10.55 -1.87 -4.36
C PRO A 268 -11.51 -2.93 -4.89
N ASP A 269 -12.27 -3.59 -4.02
CA ASP A 269 -13.14 -4.72 -4.40
C ASP A 269 -14.22 -4.33 -5.42
N ASP A 270 -14.77 -3.12 -5.30
CA ASP A 270 -15.73 -2.54 -6.25
C ASP A 270 -15.10 -2.33 -7.64
N VAL A 271 -13.88 -1.78 -7.69
CA VAL A 271 -13.11 -1.60 -8.94
C VAL A 271 -12.75 -2.96 -9.54
N ARG A 272 -12.29 -3.90 -8.72
CA ARG A 272 -11.96 -5.26 -9.18
C ARG A 272 -13.15 -5.95 -9.81
N SER A 273 -14.31 -5.90 -9.17
CA SER A 273 -15.57 -6.46 -9.66
C SER A 273 -16.01 -5.79 -10.96
N LEU A 274 -15.89 -4.48 -11.05
CA LEU A 274 -16.17 -3.70 -12.25
C LEU A 274 -15.27 -4.11 -13.42
N LEU A 275 -13.94 -4.23 -13.19
CA LEU A 275 -12.99 -4.61 -14.23
C LEU A 275 -13.19 -6.08 -14.67
N ALA A 276 -13.54 -6.98 -13.76
CA ALA A 276 -13.85 -8.37 -14.09
C ALA A 276 -15.07 -8.48 -15.01
N LEU A 277 -16.15 -7.73 -14.73
CA LEU A 277 -17.32 -7.67 -15.61
C LEU A 277 -17.01 -7.07 -16.99
N ARG A 278 -15.92 -6.33 -17.12
CA ARG A 278 -15.52 -5.59 -18.33
C ARG A 278 -14.15 -6.02 -18.86
N SER A 279 -13.71 -7.20 -18.50
CA SER A 279 -12.42 -7.78 -18.87
C SER A 279 -12.17 -7.85 -20.39
N ARG A 280 -13.26 -7.81 -21.20
CA ARG A 280 -13.20 -7.87 -22.67
C ARG A 280 -13.66 -6.60 -23.35
N ALA A 281 -13.82 -5.52 -22.61
CA ALA A 281 -14.25 -4.22 -23.14
C ALA A 281 -13.13 -3.18 -23.01
N ALA A 282 -13.15 -2.18 -23.90
CA ALA A 282 -12.29 -1.03 -23.76
C ALA A 282 -12.66 -0.23 -22.51
N TRP A 283 -11.67 0.25 -21.77
CA TRP A 283 -11.88 1.03 -20.55
C TRP A 283 -11.98 2.53 -20.85
N GLY A 284 -10.92 3.26 -20.84
CA GLY A 284 -10.87 4.66 -21.26
C GLY A 284 -11.91 5.57 -20.58
N GLU A 285 -12.45 6.50 -21.36
CA GLU A 285 -13.41 7.51 -20.89
C GLU A 285 -14.70 6.89 -20.33
N SER A 286 -15.20 5.83 -20.97
CA SER A 286 -16.42 5.15 -20.51
C SER A 286 -16.25 4.51 -19.12
N LEU A 287 -15.04 4.06 -18.78
CA LEU A 287 -14.75 3.59 -17.42
C LEU A 287 -14.78 4.75 -16.43
N ARG A 288 -14.22 5.91 -16.79
CA ARG A 288 -14.25 7.12 -15.95
C ARG A 288 -15.68 7.61 -15.70
N GLU A 289 -16.53 7.62 -16.72
CA GLU A 289 -17.96 7.93 -16.59
C GLU A 289 -18.66 6.97 -15.63
N HIS A 290 -18.35 5.66 -15.74
CA HIS A 290 -18.94 4.67 -14.86
C HIS A 290 -18.48 4.84 -13.40
N VAL A 291 -17.20 5.14 -13.19
CA VAL A 291 -16.63 5.40 -11.86
C VAL A 291 -17.25 6.67 -11.25
N ALA A 292 -17.44 7.72 -12.04
CA ALA A 292 -18.13 8.93 -11.60
C ALA A 292 -19.58 8.64 -11.18
N TRP A 293 -20.27 7.79 -11.93
CA TRP A 293 -21.61 7.34 -11.55
C TRP A 293 -21.60 6.49 -10.29
N LEU A 294 -20.60 5.61 -10.12
CA LEU A 294 -20.48 4.69 -8.98
C LEU A 294 -20.14 5.44 -7.68
N HIS A 295 -19.28 6.46 -7.74
CA HIS A 295 -18.85 7.26 -6.58
C HIS A 295 -19.30 8.73 -6.71
N PRO A 296 -20.58 9.00 -6.55
CA PRO A 296 -21.17 10.30 -6.89
C PRO A 296 -20.77 11.46 -5.97
N ALA A 297 -20.28 11.16 -4.76
CA ALA A 297 -19.84 12.18 -3.79
C ALA A 297 -18.31 12.42 -3.82
N ALA A 298 -17.54 11.55 -4.49
CA ALA A 298 -16.08 11.60 -4.55
C ALA A 298 -15.58 11.38 -5.99
N VAL A 299 -16.20 12.08 -6.96
CA VAL A 299 -15.96 11.82 -8.40
C VAL A 299 -14.50 12.00 -8.77
N GLU A 300 -13.89 13.14 -8.40
CA GLU A 300 -12.51 13.46 -8.76
C GLU A 300 -11.53 12.47 -8.14
N GLU A 301 -11.64 12.20 -6.83
CA GLU A 301 -10.77 11.27 -6.12
C GLU A 301 -10.93 9.83 -6.62
N ALA A 302 -12.15 9.43 -6.97
CA ALA A 302 -12.41 8.10 -7.50
C ALA A 302 -11.82 7.95 -8.92
N GLN A 303 -11.97 8.96 -9.78
CA GLN A 303 -11.37 9.01 -11.11
C GLN A 303 -9.84 9.02 -11.04
N GLU A 304 -9.24 9.83 -10.17
CA GLU A 304 -7.79 9.85 -9.98
C GLU A 304 -7.23 8.49 -9.55
N ARG A 305 -7.94 7.80 -8.63
CA ARG A 305 -7.57 6.43 -8.22
C ARG A 305 -7.64 5.46 -9.38
N VAL A 306 -8.73 5.48 -10.15
CA VAL A 306 -8.89 4.59 -11.32
C VAL A 306 -7.83 4.90 -12.38
N ASP A 307 -7.57 6.16 -12.66
CA ASP A 307 -6.52 6.58 -13.59
C ASP A 307 -5.13 6.11 -13.14
N ALA A 308 -4.84 6.12 -11.84
CA ALA A 308 -3.60 5.57 -11.31
C ALA A 308 -3.50 4.05 -11.52
N HIS A 309 -4.59 3.31 -11.29
CA HIS A 309 -4.63 1.86 -11.51
C HIS A 309 -4.57 1.51 -13.00
N THR A 310 -5.29 2.23 -13.85
CA THR A 310 -5.28 1.97 -15.31
C THR A 310 -3.96 2.35 -15.97
N ARG A 311 -3.30 3.43 -15.53
CA ARG A 311 -1.94 3.77 -15.98
C ARG A 311 -0.93 2.68 -15.60
N LEU A 312 -1.01 2.17 -14.36
CA LEU A 312 -0.16 1.07 -13.94
C LEU A 312 -0.47 -0.22 -14.70
N ALA A 313 -1.74 -0.51 -14.97
CA ALA A 313 -2.15 -1.64 -15.80
C ALA A 313 -1.59 -1.54 -17.23
N ASP A 314 -1.63 -0.34 -17.82
CA ASP A 314 -1.11 -0.08 -19.16
C ASP A 314 0.43 -0.20 -19.21
N TRP A 315 1.12 0.31 -18.18
CA TRP A 315 2.57 0.17 -18.07
C TRP A 315 3.01 -1.29 -17.85
N LEU A 316 2.25 -2.07 -17.06
CA LEU A 316 2.51 -3.50 -16.83
C LEU A 316 2.09 -4.40 -18.01
N GLY A 317 1.52 -3.86 -19.09
CA GLY A 317 0.99 -4.66 -20.20
C GLY A 317 -0.24 -5.51 -19.84
N ILE A 318 -0.92 -5.19 -18.74
CA ILE A 318 -2.23 -5.76 -18.43
C ILE A 318 -3.23 -5.23 -19.46
N THR A 319 -3.11 -3.94 -19.80
CA THR A 319 -3.84 -3.31 -20.91
C THR A 319 -2.89 -2.73 -21.95
N ALA A 320 -3.39 -2.57 -23.18
CA ALA A 320 -2.76 -1.75 -24.20
C ALA A 320 -3.85 -0.99 -24.96
N HIS A 321 -3.60 0.31 -25.24
CA HIS A 321 -4.62 1.19 -25.85
C HIS A 321 -5.96 1.18 -25.10
N GLN A 322 -5.89 1.17 -23.75
CA GLN A 322 -7.08 1.13 -22.86
C GLN A 322 -7.94 -0.13 -23.00
N ALA A 323 -7.43 -1.17 -23.64
CA ALA A 323 -8.09 -2.46 -23.77
C ALA A 323 -7.31 -3.53 -23.00
N PRO A 324 -7.97 -4.41 -22.23
CA PRO A 324 -7.32 -5.55 -21.63
C PRO A 324 -6.69 -6.46 -22.68
N SER A 325 -5.43 -6.88 -22.46
CA SER A 325 -4.80 -7.95 -23.23
C SER A 325 -5.44 -9.30 -22.88
N THR A 326 -5.14 -10.33 -23.65
CA THR A 326 -5.57 -11.70 -23.31
C THR A 326 -5.08 -12.11 -21.93
N ALA A 327 -3.82 -11.78 -21.58
CA ALA A 327 -3.28 -12.00 -20.25
C ALA A 327 -3.93 -11.11 -19.18
N GLY A 328 -4.25 -9.85 -19.51
CA GLY A 328 -4.96 -8.94 -18.63
C GLY A 328 -6.40 -9.36 -18.34
N ALA A 329 -7.12 -9.87 -19.36
CA ALA A 329 -8.44 -10.46 -19.17
C ALA A 329 -8.37 -11.71 -18.27
N ALA A 330 -7.41 -12.62 -18.55
CA ALA A 330 -7.19 -13.80 -17.73
C ALA A 330 -6.84 -13.43 -16.26
N LEU A 331 -6.09 -12.35 -16.04
CA LEU A 331 -5.73 -11.87 -14.70
C LEU A 331 -6.97 -11.57 -13.84
N VAL A 332 -7.92 -10.84 -14.40
CA VAL A 332 -9.12 -10.43 -13.64
C VAL A 332 -10.23 -11.49 -13.63
N GLU A 333 -10.28 -12.40 -14.61
CA GLU A 333 -11.29 -13.47 -14.71
C GLU A 333 -10.86 -14.76 -13.99
N GLN A 334 -9.58 -15.14 -14.09
CA GLN A 334 -9.08 -16.48 -13.72
C GLN A 334 -7.92 -16.43 -12.73
N GLY A 335 -7.33 -15.26 -12.54
CA GLY A 335 -6.25 -15.03 -11.58
C GLY A 335 -4.83 -15.02 -12.19
N PRO A 336 -3.82 -14.82 -11.32
CA PRO A 336 -2.46 -14.54 -11.76
C PRO A 336 -1.74 -15.67 -12.50
N GLU A 337 -2.05 -16.92 -12.17
CA GLU A 337 -1.43 -18.10 -12.80
C GLU A 337 -1.85 -18.24 -14.26
N ALA A 338 -3.14 -18.09 -14.53
CA ALA A 338 -3.66 -18.13 -15.91
C ALA A 338 -3.14 -16.96 -16.74
N ALA A 339 -3.04 -15.78 -16.13
CA ALA A 339 -2.46 -14.59 -16.75
C ALA A 339 -0.99 -14.79 -17.13
N ALA A 340 -0.18 -15.35 -16.21
CA ALA A 340 1.23 -15.62 -16.46
C ALA A 340 1.44 -16.63 -17.59
N ALA A 341 0.60 -17.68 -17.65
CA ALA A 341 0.64 -18.66 -18.73
C ALA A 341 0.32 -18.01 -20.09
N ALA A 342 -0.71 -17.16 -20.14
CA ALA A 342 -1.07 -16.43 -21.36
C ALA A 342 0.03 -15.43 -21.79
N MET A 343 0.68 -14.74 -20.84
CA MET A 343 1.76 -13.80 -21.13
C MET A 343 3.03 -14.52 -21.58
N ALA A 344 3.33 -15.70 -21.03
CA ALA A 344 4.50 -16.49 -21.38
C ALA A 344 4.54 -16.88 -22.86
N GLU A 345 3.38 -17.11 -23.48
CA GLU A 345 3.28 -17.41 -24.93
C GLU A 345 3.62 -16.21 -25.82
N LEU A 346 3.55 -15.00 -25.26
CA LEU A 346 3.79 -13.73 -25.98
C LEU A 346 5.18 -13.18 -25.75
N PHE A 347 5.85 -13.55 -24.65
CA PHE A 347 7.20 -13.11 -24.38
C PHE A 347 8.21 -13.73 -25.36
N PRO A 348 9.27 -12.97 -25.71
CA PRO A 348 10.37 -13.53 -26.47
C PRO A 348 11.04 -14.66 -25.67
N ALA A 349 11.43 -15.73 -26.35
CA ALA A 349 12.14 -16.84 -25.71
C ALA A 349 13.47 -16.37 -25.11
N GLU A 350 13.70 -16.76 -23.86
CA GLU A 350 14.95 -16.47 -23.17
C GLU A 350 16.10 -17.29 -23.81
N VAL A 351 17.28 -16.68 -23.89
CA VAL A 351 18.48 -17.29 -24.44
C VAL A 351 19.56 -17.46 -23.36
N ASP A 352 20.31 -18.55 -23.44
CA ASP A 352 21.39 -18.86 -22.50
C ASP A 352 22.78 -18.63 -23.12
N ARG A 353 22.86 -18.09 -24.36
CA ARG A 353 24.08 -17.93 -25.15
C ARG A 353 24.26 -16.49 -25.63
N VAL A 354 25.53 -16.07 -25.72
CA VAL A 354 25.94 -14.73 -26.16
C VAL A 354 27.04 -14.80 -27.20
N TYR A 355 27.24 -13.71 -27.93
CA TYR A 355 28.39 -13.51 -28.79
C TYR A 355 29.46 -12.70 -28.04
N LEU A 356 30.65 -13.28 -27.83
CA LEU A 356 31.79 -12.56 -27.28
C LEU A 356 32.58 -11.95 -28.44
N GLN A 357 32.85 -10.64 -28.39
CA GLN A 357 33.55 -9.91 -29.44
C GLN A 357 34.98 -9.53 -29.00
N HIS A 358 35.86 -9.28 -29.97
CA HIS A 358 37.25 -8.93 -29.72
C HIS A 358 37.46 -7.54 -29.12
N ASP A 359 36.47 -6.67 -29.25
CA ASP A 359 36.45 -5.32 -28.70
C ASP A 359 35.95 -5.26 -27.24
N LEU A 360 35.89 -6.41 -26.55
CA LEU A 360 35.41 -6.57 -25.17
C LEU A 360 33.88 -6.42 -25.01
N THR A 361 33.15 -6.45 -26.12
CA THR A 361 31.68 -6.37 -26.12
C THR A 361 31.09 -7.78 -26.08
N ILE A 362 30.00 -7.91 -25.34
CA ILE A 362 29.19 -9.13 -25.19
C ILE A 362 27.80 -8.81 -25.70
N VAL A 363 27.36 -9.50 -26.75
CA VAL A 363 26.06 -9.25 -27.39
C VAL A 363 25.14 -10.43 -27.15
N SER A 364 23.99 -10.18 -26.53
CA SER A 364 22.93 -11.16 -26.39
C SER A 364 22.00 -11.09 -27.61
N PRO A 365 21.70 -12.21 -28.27
CA PRO A 365 20.78 -12.21 -29.43
C PRO A 365 19.30 -12.08 -29.04
N GLY A 366 18.97 -12.14 -27.76
CA GLY A 366 17.63 -12.02 -27.18
C GLY A 366 17.70 -11.77 -25.68
N PRO A 367 16.56 -11.79 -24.98
CA PRO A 367 16.53 -11.71 -23.52
C PRO A 367 17.31 -12.87 -22.92
N LEU A 368 18.22 -12.56 -21.99
CA LEU A 368 19.00 -13.58 -21.31
C LEU A 368 18.15 -14.32 -20.28
N ALA A 369 18.41 -15.61 -20.14
CA ALA A 369 17.94 -16.37 -19.00
C ALA A 369 18.41 -15.71 -17.69
N PRO A 370 17.57 -15.63 -16.64
CA PRO A 370 17.83 -14.83 -15.43
C PRO A 370 19.16 -15.15 -14.74
N GLU A 371 19.54 -16.43 -14.70
CA GLU A 371 20.82 -16.87 -14.09
C GLU A 371 22.03 -16.34 -14.87
N VAL A 372 21.96 -16.40 -16.21
CA VAL A 372 23.01 -15.88 -17.08
C VAL A 372 23.08 -14.36 -16.98
N GLU A 373 21.93 -13.68 -17.04
CA GLU A 373 21.86 -12.22 -16.93
C GLU A 373 22.44 -11.73 -15.60
N THR A 374 22.04 -12.32 -14.49
CA THR A 374 22.48 -11.92 -13.16
C THR A 374 24.00 -12.06 -13.02
N ARG A 375 24.58 -13.19 -13.46
CA ARG A 375 26.02 -13.41 -13.38
C ARG A 375 26.79 -12.51 -14.34
N LEU A 376 26.25 -12.32 -15.56
CA LEU A 376 26.87 -11.44 -16.55
C LEU A 376 26.92 -9.98 -16.07
N ARG A 377 25.89 -9.48 -15.43
CA ARG A 377 25.86 -8.15 -14.79
C ARG A 377 26.86 -8.02 -13.63
N GLY A 378 27.16 -9.11 -12.96
CA GLY A 378 28.21 -9.13 -11.94
C GLY A 378 29.61 -8.86 -12.51
N ILE A 379 29.85 -9.23 -13.76
CA ILE A 379 31.19 -9.21 -14.40
C ILE A 379 31.36 -8.19 -15.53
N ALA A 380 30.27 -7.67 -16.10
CA ALA A 380 30.27 -6.72 -17.21
C ALA A 380 29.26 -5.58 -16.96
N ASP A 381 29.51 -4.44 -17.58
CA ASP A 381 28.61 -3.27 -17.53
C ASP A 381 27.66 -3.31 -18.73
N LEU A 382 26.36 -3.04 -18.48
CA LEU A 382 25.36 -2.94 -19.54
C LEU A 382 25.55 -1.61 -20.29
N GLU A 383 25.81 -1.67 -21.60
CA GLU A 383 25.97 -0.48 -22.47
C GLU A 383 24.72 -0.10 -23.23
N SER A 384 24.00 -1.10 -23.69
CA SER A 384 22.78 -0.87 -24.46
C SER A 384 21.75 -1.93 -24.14
N ARG A 385 20.53 -1.49 -24.00
CA ARG A 385 19.38 -2.35 -23.76
C ARG A 385 18.42 -2.28 -24.92
N ALA A 386 18.16 -3.44 -25.50
CA ALA A 386 17.11 -3.72 -26.46
C ALA A 386 16.72 -5.18 -26.30
N LEU A 387 15.93 -5.74 -27.21
CA LEU A 387 15.76 -7.19 -27.32
C LEU A 387 17.12 -7.91 -27.44
N ALA A 388 18.09 -7.27 -28.08
CA ALA A 388 19.50 -7.69 -28.10
C ALA A 388 20.32 -6.74 -27.20
N SER A 389 20.61 -7.17 -25.98
CA SER A 389 21.37 -6.36 -25.02
C SER A 389 22.87 -6.45 -25.29
N THR A 390 23.57 -5.34 -25.04
CA THR A 390 25.03 -5.27 -25.20
C THR A 390 25.67 -4.97 -23.85
N PHE A 391 26.66 -5.77 -23.47
CA PHE A 391 27.44 -5.57 -22.26
C PHE A 391 28.89 -5.33 -22.65
N ARG A 392 29.63 -4.59 -21.83
CA ARG A 392 31.04 -4.36 -21.97
C ARG A 392 31.81 -4.91 -20.79
N LEU A 393 32.80 -5.73 -21.08
CA LEU A 393 33.82 -6.15 -20.13
C LEU A 393 34.91 -5.08 -20.03
N SER A 394 35.23 -4.64 -18.83
CA SER A 394 36.29 -3.66 -18.56
C SER A 394 37.15 -4.12 -17.39
N ALA A 395 38.36 -3.55 -17.26
CA ALA A 395 39.18 -3.80 -16.09
C ALA A 395 38.45 -3.51 -14.77
N ALA A 396 37.66 -2.43 -14.74
CA ALA A 396 36.88 -2.05 -13.56
C ALA A 396 35.75 -3.04 -13.27
N SER A 397 35.08 -3.57 -14.29
CA SER A 397 33.98 -4.53 -14.08
C SER A 397 34.51 -5.90 -13.62
N VAL A 398 35.64 -6.34 -14.15
CA VAL A 398 36.31 -7.58 -13.71
C VAL A 398 36.86 -7.43 -12.29
N ASP A 399 37.48 -6.30 -11.93
CA ASP A 399 37.99 -6.04 -10.58
C ASP A 399 36.83 -6.01 -9.56
N ARG A 400 35.70 -5.42 -9.92
CA ARG A 400 34.46 -5.46 -9.12
C ARG A 400 33.96 -6.88 -8.91
N ALA A 401 33.98 -7.72 -9.94
CA ALA A 401 33.58 -9.13 -9.85
C ALA A 401 34.51 -9.94 -8.93
N LEU A 402 35.83 -9.76 -9.07
CA LEU A 402 36.81 -10.39 -8.18
C LEU A 402 36.60 -9.94 -6.72
N THR A 403 36.35 -8.65 -6.50
CA THR A 403 36.06 -8.08 -5.19
C THR A 403 34.76 -8.66 -4.59
N ALA A 404 33.78 -8.99 -5.44
CA ALA A 404 32.53 -9.63 -5.03
C ALA A 404 32.66 -11.15 -4.78
N GLY A 405 33.85 -11.73 -4.99
CA GLY A 405 34.15 -13.13 -4.70
C GLY A 405 34.17 -14.05 -5.92
N GLU A 406 34.03 -13.53 -7.15
CA GLU A 406 34.30 -14.30 -8.36
C GLU A 406 35.82 -14.61 -8.46
N THR A 407 36.16 -15.72 -9.13
CA THR A 407 37.55 -16.05 -9.43
C THR A 407 37.84 -15.87 -10.92
N ALA A 408 39.10 -15.59 -11.28
CA ALA A 408 39.48 -15.45 -12.68
C ALA A 408 39.13 -16.69 -13.52
N ASP A 409 39.35 -17.88 -12.97
CA ASP A 409 39.00 -19.14 -13.63
C ASP A 409 37.49 -19.32 -13.73
N GLY A 410 36.73 -18.96 -12.68
CA GLY A 410 35.26 -18.97 -12.68
C GLY A 410 34.65 -18.01 -13.72
N ILE A 411 35.26 -16.82 -13.92
CA ILE A 411 34.85 -15.87 -14.95
C ILE A 411 35.12 -16.45 -16.35
N ARG A 412 36.30 -17.05 -16.57
CA ARG A 412 36.66 -17.69 -17.87
C ARG A 412 35.74 -18.85 -18.19
N GLU A 413 35.52 -19.74 -17.22
CA GLU A 413 34.66 -20.90 -17.39
C GLU A 413 33.22 -20.45 -17.73
N PHE A 414 32.70 -19.48 -17.01
CA PHE A 414 31.36 -18.93 -17.27
C PHE A 414 31.28 -18.33 -18.68
N LEU A 415 32.19 -17.41 -19.04
CA LEU A 415 32.17 -16.78 -20.37
C LEU A 415 32.32 -17.84 -21.49
N SER A 416 33.16 -18.86 -21.30
CA SER A 416 33.29 -19.95 -22.25
C SER A 416 32.03 -20.79 -22.37
N SER A 417 31.33 -21.04 -21.25
CA SER A 417 30.11 -21.85 -21.22
C SER A 417 28.93 -21.20 -21.94
N ILE A 418 28.80 -19.86 -21.87
CA ILE A 418 27.71 -19.11 -22.51
C ILE A 418 28.05 -18.61 -23.92
N SER A 419 29.30 -18.74 -24.37
CA SER A 419 29.77 -18.21 -25.67
C SER A 419 29.34 -19.06 -26.87
N LEU A 420 28.85 -18.38 -27.91
CA LEU A 420 28.63 -18.95 -29.24
C LEU A 420 29.92 -18.89 -30.12
N THR A 421 30.88 -18.03 -29.74
CA THR A 421 32.07 -17.72 -30.54
C THR A 421 33.38 -18.18 -29.89
N GLY A 422 33.32 -18.80 -28.71
CA GLY A 422 34.47 -19.07 -27.86
C GLY A 422 34.93 -17.85 -27.08
N LEU A 423 36.02 -17.99 -26.30
CA LEU A 423 36.57 -16.89 -25.49
C LEU A 423 37.65 -16.16 -26.34
N PRO A 424 37.42 -14.90 -26.75
CA PRO A 424 38.44 -14.13 -27.48
C PRO A 424 39.66 -13.83 -26.62
N GLN A 425 40.84 -13.86 -27.23
CA GLN A 425 42.11 -13.63 -26.54
C GLN A 425 42.18 -12.28 -25.78
N PRO A 426 41.62 -11.15 -26.27
CA PRO A 426 41.62 -9.90 -25.51
C PRO A 426 40.83 -9.98 -24.20
N LEU A 427 39.70 -10.75 -24.15
CA LEU A 427 38.95 -10.98 -22.95
C LEU A 427 39.71 -11.81 -21.92
N ASP A 428 40.38 -12.88 -22.37
CA ASP A 428 41.23 -13.71 -21.52
C ASP A 428 42.39 -12.92 -20.91
N TYR A 429 43.05 -12.07 -21.71
CA TYR A 429 44.09 -11.17 -21.22
C TYR A 429 43.58 -10.18 -20.19
N LEU A 430 42.41 -9.59 -20.43
CA LEU A 430 41.80 -8.64 -19.49
C LEU A 430 41.54 -9.27 -18.12
N VAL A 431 40.99 -10.50 -18.11
CA VAL A 431 40.72 -11.25 -16.88
C VAL A 431 42.03 -11.61 -16.17
N THR A 432 43.07 -12.02 -16.92
CA THR A 432 44.38 -12.34 -16.36
C THR A 432 45.02 -11.12 -15.71
N ASP A 433 45.09 -10.00 -16.42
CA ASP A 433 45.69 -8.75 -15.93
C ASP A 433 44.96 -8.18 -14.71
N ALA A 434 43.60 -8.27 -14.69
CA ALA A 434 42.82 -7.87 -13.52
C ALA A 434 43.10 -8.76 -12.29
N ALA A 435 43.19 -10.08 -12.50
CA ALA A 435 43.51 -11.03 -11.44
C ALA A 435 44.92 -10.82 -10.85
N GLU A 436 45.92 -10.51 -11.70
CA GLU A 436 47.27 -10.20 -11.24
C GLU A 436 47.35 -8.90 -10.43
N ARG A 437 46.47 -7.95 -10.68
CA ARG A 437 46.39 -6.69 -9.93
C ARG A 437 45.53 -6.79 -8.70
N HIS A 438 44.56 -7.71 -8.67
CA HIS A 438 43.62 -7.87 -7.57
C HIS A 438 44.33 -8.09 -6.23
N GLY A 439 43.88 -7.44 -5.17
CA GLY A 439 44.43 -7.59 -3.82
C GLY A 439 45.81 -6.96 -3.61
N ARG A 440 46.33 -6.14 -4.55
CA ARG A 440 47.57 -5.36 -4.31
C ARG A 440 47.39 -4.32 -3.21
N VAL A 441 46.19 -3.83 -2.96
CA VAL A 441 45.84 -2.98 -1.83
C VAL A 441 44.95 -3.78 -0.88
N ARG A 442 45.28 -3.81 0.40
CA ARG A 442 44.59 -4.59 1.43
C ARG A 442 44.16 -3.70 2.57
N VAL A 443 42.88 -3.76 2.96
CA VAL A 443 42.33 -3.00 4.06
C VAL A 443 41.87 -3.94 5.16
N ARG A 444 42.40 -3.71 6.38
CA ARG A 444 42.06 -4.48 7.56
C ARG A 444 41.53 -3.60 8.68
N GLU A 445 40.88 -4.18 9.66
CA GLU A 445 40.61 -3.50 10.93
C GLU A 445 41.93 -3.28 11.69
N ALA A 446 42.06 -2.10 12.31
CA ALA A 446 43.21 -1.75 13.15
C ALA A 446 42.69 -1.27 14.50
N GLU A 447 43.22 -1.84 15.57
CA GLU A 447 43.08 -1.34 16.94
C GLU A 447 44.34 -0.57 17.28
N GLY A 448 44.35 0.73 17.02
CA GLY A 448 45.50 1.60 17.27
C GLY A 448 45.33 2.50 18.48
N THR A 449 46.44 2.81 19.20
CA THR A 449 46.50 3.74 20.31
C THR A 449 46.11 5.18 19.95
N ASP A 450 46.18 5.53 18.63
CA ASP A 450 45.88 6.88 18.12
C ASP A 450 44.46 7.04 17.55
N GLY A 451 43.55 6.11 17.87
CA GLY A 451 42.16 6.12 17.38
C GLY A 451 42.02 5.69 15.92
N ALA A 452 43.02 5.00 15.34
CA ALA A 452 42.91 4.35 14.04
C ALA A 452 41.98 3.15 14.16
N ARG A 453 41.03 3.03 13.19
CA ARG A 453 40.07 1.94 13.10
C ARG A 453 40.33 1.01 11.91
N SER A 454 41.13 1.46 10.97
CA SER A 454 41.53 0.66 9.81
C SER A 454 42.96 0.98 9.34
N ALA A 455 43.58 0.01 8.69
CA ALA A 455 44.90 0.13 8.08
C ALA A 455 44.87 -0.34 6.63
N VAL A 456 45.53 0.42 5.75
CA VAL A 456 45.69 0.13 4.33
C VAL A 456 47.14 -0.31 4.08
N ARG A 457 47.35 -1.48 3.46
CA ARG A 457 48.64 -2.08 3.18
C ARG A 457 48.81 -2.36 1.69
N SER A 458 50.02 -2.28 1.23
CA SER A 458 50.44 -2.77 -0.10
C SER A 458 51.94 -3.14 -0.08
N ALA A 459 52.30 -4.15 -0.84
CA ALA A 459 53.72 -4.45 -1.10
C ALA A 459 54.37 -3.37 -1.98
N ASP A 460 53.58 -2.58 -2.72
CA ASP A 460 54.04 -1.47 -3.55
C ASP A 460 53.94 -0.15 -2.78
N GLY A 461 55.09 0.31 -2.25
CA GLY A 461 55.18 1.57 -1.53
C GLY A 461 54.92 2.81 -2.41
N THR A 462 55.01 2.69 -3.74
CA THR A 462 54.66 3.79 -4.64
C THR A 462 53.15 3.93 -4.75
N LEU A 463 52.43 2.81 -4.82
CA LEU A 463 50.99 2.77 -4.82
C LEU A 463 50.40 3.36 -3.51
N LEU A 464 51.00 3.02 -2.35
CA LEU A 464 50.59 3.61 -1.07
C LEU A 464 50.77 5.13 -1.02
N ARG A 465 51.88 5.64 -1.56
CA ARG A 465 52.13 7.10 -1.65
C ARG A 465 51.10 7.77 -2.57
N THR A 466 50.75 7.12 -3.69
CA THR A 466 49.71 7.61 -4.60
C THR A 466 48.35 7.69 -3.87
N ILE A 467 47.96 6.64 -3.16
CA ILE A 467 46.71 6.60 -2.35
C ILE A 467 46.68 7.73 -1.31
N GLN A 468 47.84 7.97 -0.65
CA GLN A 468 47.93 8.98 0.41
C GLN A 468 47.71 10.43 -0.09
N VAL A 469 48.10 10.73 -1.32
CA VAL A 469 48.01 12.07 -1.92
C VAL A 469 46.78 12.24 -2.83
N ASP A 470 46.01 11.20 -3.04
CA ASP A 470 44.83 11.23 -3.91
C ASP A 470 43.76 12.12 -3.30
N GLN A 471 43.36 13.17 -4.04
CA GLN A 471 42.35 14.12 -3.63
C GLN A 471 40.97 13.48 -3.44
N ALA A 472 40.64 12.46 -4.23
CA ALA A 472 39.37 11.72 -4.09
C ALA A 472 39.25 11.01 -2.73
N LEU A 473 40.39 10.66 -2.12
CA LEU A 473 40.50 9.98 -0.84
C LEU A 473 40.78 10.94 0.34
N GLY A 474 40.83 12.24 0.10
CA GLY A 474 41.16 13.25 1.12
C GLY A 474 40.23 13.23 2.34
N SER A 475 38.97 12.82 2.17
CA SER A 475 38.00 12.65 3.25
C SER A 475 38.38 11.58 4.25
N LEU A 476 39.15 10.55 3.84
CA LEU A 476 39.60 9.45 4.71
C LEU A 476 40.70 9.86 5.68
N ARG A 477 41.35 11.00 5.47
CA ARG A 477 42.46 11.54 6.30
C ARG A 477 43.52 10.48 6.61
N LEU A 478 44.02 9.83 5.55
CA LEU A 478 45.03 8.78 5.65
C LEU A 478 46.32 9.35 6.24
N SER A 479 46.82 8.76 7.32
CA SER A 479 48.08 9.12 7.96
C SER A 479 49.07 7.95 7.88
N GLN A 480 50.35 8.25 7.86
CA GLN A 480 51.40 7.24 7.84
C GLN A 480 51.49 6.53 9.20
N GLY A 481 51.38 5.21 9.21
CA GLY A 481 51.56 4.35 10.38
C GLY A 481 52.95 3.73 10.44
N GLY A 482 53.18 2.82 11.39
CA GLY A 482 54.36 1.94 11.40
C GLY A 482 54.31 0.94 10.22
N ASP A 483 55.48 0.33 9.92
CA ASP A 483 55.64 -0.71 8.91
C ASP A 483 55.15 -0.38 7.48
N GLY A 484 55.08 0.93 7.13
CA GLY A 484 54.70 1.35 5.77
C GLY A 484 53.20 1.24 5.51
N GLU A 485 52.37 1.18 6.51
CA GLU A 485 50.90 1.18 6.38
C GLU A 485 50.32 2.62 6.39
N LEU A 486 49.15 2.81 5.82
CA LEU A 486 48.34 4.01 5.99
C LEU A 486 47.19 3.74 6.97
N LEU A 487 47.03 4.59 7.95
CA LEU A 487 46.03 4.49 9.00
C LEU A 487 44.88 5.45 8.76
N SER A 488 43.65 5.00 9.06
CA SER A 488 42.44 5.82 9.03
C SER A 488 41.62 5.68 10.32
N ARG A 489 40.95 6.76 10.71
CA ARG A 489 39.97 6.76 11.82
C ARG A 489 38.59 6.22 11.39
N PHE A 490 38.41 5.99 10.10
CA PHE A 490 37.18 5.40 9.59
C PHE A 490 37.23 3.87 9.68
N PRO A 491 36.05 3.21 9.80
CA PRO A 491 35.95 1.75 9.75
C PRO A 491 36.52 1.19 8.45
N ARG A 492 36.97 -0.07 8.48
CA ARG A 492 37.48 -0.83 7.32
C ARG A 492 36.56 -0.70 6.10
N ASP A 493 35.26 -0.88 6.30
CA ASP A 493 34.28 -0.89 5.21
C ASP A 493 34.19 0.47 4.50
N VAL A 494 34.26 1.57 5.25
CA VAL A 494 34.25 2.93 4.68
C VAL A 494 35.51 3.16 3.83
N VAL A 495 36.66 2.78 4.35
CA VAL A 495 37.96 2.94 3.65
C VAL A 495 38.00 2.04 2.41
N PHE A 496 37.55 0.79 2.53
CA PHE A 496 37.48 -0.16 1.42
C PHE A 496 36.63 0.40 0.27
N TRP A 497 35.42 0.86 0.54
CA TRP A 497 34.53 1.38 -0.50
C TRP A 497 35.06 2.65 -1.15
N ALA A 498 35.67 3.54 -0.38
CA ALA A 498 36.25 4.76 -0.93
C ALA A 498 37.44 4.44 -1.87
N LEU A 499 38.27 3.47 -1.52
CA LEU A 499 39.37 2.99 -2.38
C LEU A 499 38.82 2.30 -3.63
N SER A 500 37.80 1.48 -3.49
CA SER A 500 37.13 0.80 -4.61
C SER A 500 36.48 1.81 -5.57
N ASP A 501 35.80 2.82 -5.06
CA ASP A 501 35.18 3.89 -5.86
C ASP A 501 36.24 4.74 -6.59
N ALA A 502 37.43 4.90 -6.00
CA ALA A 502 38.58 5.54 -6.61
C ALA A 502 39.38 4.58 -7.57
N ARG A 503 38.83 3.38 -7.83
CA ARG A 503 39.36 2.37 -8.76
C ARG A 503 40.73 1.78 -8.36
N TYR A 504 41.05 1.71 -7.07
CA TYR A 504 42.20 0.98 -6.58
C TYR A 504 41.85 -0.51 -6.42
N PRO A 505 42.80 -1.45 -6.76
CA PRO A 505 42.57 -2.90 -6.67
C PRO A 505 42.61 -3.37 -5.21
N VAL A 506 41.56 -3.08 -4.47
CA VAL A 506 41.44 -3.25 -3.02
C VAL A 506 40.70 -4.50 -2.62
N VAL A 507 41.19 -5.21 -1.60
CA VAL A 507 40.51 -6.29 -0.91
C VAL A 507 40.42 -5.99 0.58
N ALA A 508 39.35 -6.48 1.24
CA ALA A 508 39.24 -6.41 2.68
C ALA A 508 39.82 -7.69 3.32
N GLU A 509 40.45 -7.52 4.50
CA GLU A 509 41.01 -8.63 5.28
C GLU A 509 40.34 -8.70 6.67
N ASP A 510 40.23 -9.92 7.19
CA ASP A 510 39.93 -10.16 8.61
C ASP A 510 41.22 -9.97 9.47
N ALA A 511 41.06 -10.12 10.79
CA ALA A 511 42.18 -10.04 11.72
C ALA A 511 43.26 -11.15 11.48
N GLY A 512 42.91 -12.21 10.80
CA GLY A 512 43.80 -13.30 10.44
C GLY A 512 44.50 -13.16 9.07
N GLY A 513 44.26 -12.03 8.35
CA GLY A 513 44.80 -11.75 7.02
C GLY A 513 44.11 -12.51 5.90
N ARG A 514 42.94 -13.10 6.13
CA ARG A 514 42.14 -13.75 5.09
C ARG A 514 41.22 -12.72 4.45
N GLU A 515 41.04 -12.88 3.14
CA GLU A 515 40.12 -12.02 2.39
C GLU A 515 38.67 -12.17 2.87
N VAL A 516 37.99 -11.03 3.04
CA VAL A 516 36.59 -10.93 3.44
C VAL A 516 35.82 -10.22 2.34
N ILE A 517 34.74 -10.84 1.86
CA ILE A 517 33.86 -10.23 0.87
C ILE A 517 32.95 -9.22 1.58
N LEU A 518 33.15 -7.94 1.29
CA LEU A 518 32.27 -6.88 1.74
C LEU A 518 31.16 -6.67 0.71
N ARG A 519 29.91 -6.74 1.15
CA ARG A 519 28.74 -6.47 0.30
C ARG A 519 28.24 -5.06 0.57
N ARG A 520 28.16 -4.24 -0.47
CA ARG A 520 27.62 -2.88 -0.39
C ARG A 520 26.10 -2.86 -0.41
N GLN A 521 25.48 -3.99 -0.76
CA GLN A 521 24.03 -4.09 -0.91
C GLN A 521 23.33 -3.76 0.42
N ARG A 522 22.58 -2.66 0.40
CA ARG A 522 21.65 -2.33 1.46
C ARG A 522 20.32 -2.97 1.11
N VAL A 523 19.80 -3.74 2.05
CA VAL A 523 18.49 -4.36 1.96
C VAL A 523 17.62 -3.77 3.06
N ALA A 524 16.40 -3.37 2.72
CA ALA A 524 15.45 -2.88 3.70
C ALA A 524 15.15 -4.00 4.71
N ARG A 525 15.30 -3.68 5.98
CA ARG A 525 14.89 -4.58 7.05
C ARG A 525 13.38 -4.46 7.20
N ALA A 526 12.66 -5.55 7.19
CA ALA A 526 11.26 -5.59 7.54
C ALA A 526 11.14 -5.16 9.02
N ARG A 527 10.97 -3.86 9.24
CA ARG A 527 10.66 -3.30 10.54
C ARG A 527 9.16 -3.11 10.53
N ALA A 528 8.43 -3.91 11.29
CA ALA A 528 7.11 -3.53 11.72
C ALA A 528 7.33 -2.26 12.57
N GLU A 529 7.11 -1.08 12.00
CA GLU A 529 6.91 0.12 12.81
C GLU A 529 5.69 -0.19 13.67
N ALA A 530 5.89 -0.29 14.97
CA ALA A 530 4.81 -0.26 15.91
C ALA A 530 4.19 1.15 15.81
N VAL A 531 3.22 1.30 14.92
CA VAL A 531 2.39 2.50 14.86
C VAL A 531 1.61 2.49 16.17
N GLU A 532 1.81 3.51 17.00
CA GLU A 532 0.99 3.73 18.19
C GLU A 532 -0.46 3.79 17.74
N ASP A 533 -1.22 2.79 18.12
CA ASP A 533 -2.64 2.70 17.79
C ASP A 533 -3.45 3.57 18.75
N ARG A 534 -3.62 4.84 18.36
CA ARG A 534 -4.34 5.84 19.15
C ARG A 534 -5.80 5.49 19.39
N ASP A 535 -6.41 4.70 18.51
CA ASP A 535 -7.80 4.27 18.69
C ASP A 535 -7.87 3.12 19.68
N ALA A 536 -6.92 2.20 19.68
CA ALA A 536 -6.77 1.18 20.72
C ALA A 536 -6.51 1.81 22.10
N GLU A 537 -5.66 2.84 22.19
CA GLU A 537 -5.43 3.58 23.43
C GLU A 537 -6.69 4.31 23.93
N LEU A 538 -7.46 4.89 22.99
CA LEU A 538 -8.73 5.53 23.33
C LEU A 538 -9.72 4.51 23.90
N VAL A 539 -9.92 3.38 23.22
CA VAL A 539 -10.82 2.31 23.67
C VAL A 539 -10.42 1.80 25.05
N ALA A 540 -9.14 1.53 25.28
CA ALA A 540 -8.63 1.09 26.59
C ALA A 540 -8.94 2.11 27.70
N ARG A 541 -8.77 3.41 27.44
CA ARG A 541 -9.12 4.48 28.40
C ARG A 541 -10.63 4.52 28.70
N LEU A 542 -11.47 4.38 27.67
CA LEU A 542 -12.92 4.39 27.85
C LEU A 542 -13.39 3.19 28.70
N ARG A 543 -12.82 2.01 28.46
CA ARG A 543 -13.11 0.81 29.28
C ARG A 543 -12.64 0.96 30.73
N THR A 544 -11.42 1.45 30.93
CA THR A 544 -10.89 1.71 32.28
C THR A 544 -11.76 2.71 33.04
N ALA A 545 -12.17 3.79 32.39
CA ALA A 545 -13.06 4.80 33.00
C ALA A 545 -14.44 4.22 33.37
N GLU A 546 -14.92 3.25 32.60
CA GLU A 546 -16.16 2.53 32.88
C GLU A 546 -16.00 1.57 34.08
N GLU A 547 -14.88 0.83 34.13
CA GLU A 547 -14.56 -0.09 35.24
C GLU A 547 -14.34 0.65 36.57
N GLU A 548 -13.61 1.79 36.54
CA GLU A 548 -13.37 2.63 37.72
C GLU A 548 -14.64 3.25 38.29
N ALA A 549 -15.65 3.46 37.46
CA ALA A 549 -16.95 3.98 37.92
C ALA A 549 -17.73 2.97 38.77
N GLY A 550 -17.45 1.67 38.69
CA GLY A 550 -18.00 0.60 39.53
C GLY A 550 -19.53 0.59 39.61
N ASP A 551 -20.09 0.43 40.84
CA ASP A 551 -21.54 0.43 41.09
C ASP A 551 -22.25 1.77 40.74
N ASP A 552 -21.50 2.87 40.63
CA ASP A 552 -21.96 4.20 40.23
C ASP A 552 -22.14 4.32 38.69
N THR A 553 -21.68 3.31 37.92
CA THR A 553 -21.74 3.30 36.45
C THR A 553 -23.18 3.40 35.94
N GLY A 554 -24.09 2.66 36.56
CA GLY A 554 -25.51 2.68 36.18
C GLY A 554 -26.19 4.03 36.41
N GLU A 555 -25.89 4.70 37.51
CA GLU A 555 -26.46 6.02 37.81
C GLU A 555 -25.88 7.13 36.93
N ARG A 556 -24.55 7.10 36.68
CA ARG A 556 -23.90 8.03 35.76
C ARG A 556 -24.37 7.85 34.31
N TRP A 557 -24.48 6.61 33.86
CA TRP A 557 -25.02 6.26 32.55
C TRP A 557 -26.43 6.80 32.37
N LEU A 558 -27.29 6.56 33.37
CA LEU A 558 -28.67 7.06 33.40
C LEU A 558 -28.71 8.60 33.37
N ALA A 559 -27.86 9.25 34.17
CA ALA A 559 -27.79 10.71 34.21
C ALA A 559 -27.35 11.29 32.84
N ARG A 560 -26.36 10.68 32.17
CA ARG A 560 -25.90 11.09 30.82
C ARG A 560 -26.99 10.86 29.77
N GLN A 561 -27.67 9.72 29.81
CA GLN A 561 -28.82 9.45 28.91
C GLN A 561 -29.90 10.53 29.03
N LEU A 562 -30.27 10.89 30.27
CA LEU A 562 -31.29 11.90 30.52
C LEU A 562 -30.84 13.30 30.09
N ASP A 563 -29.57 13.67 30.35
CA ASP A 563 -28.99 14.95 29.94
C ASP A 563 -28.96 15.09 28.42
N LEU A 564 -28.55 14.02 27.71
CA LEU A 564 -28.54 14.00 26.25
C LEU A 564 -29.98 14.08 25.68
N ALA A 565 -30.90 13.32 26.23
CA ALA A 565 -32.31 13.35 25.81
C ALA A 565 -32.96 14.74 26.00
N VAL A 566 -32.62 15.44 27.09
CA VAL A 566 -33.07 16.83 27.34
C VAL A 566 -32.46 17.78 26.30
N ARG A 567 -31.17 17.68 26.03
CA ARG A 567 -30.47 18.55 25.02
C ARG A 567 -31.00 18.34 23.62
N SER A 568 -31.20 17.09 23.21
CA SER A 568 -31.70 16.73 21.87
C SER A 568 -33.23 16.84 21.75
N ARG A 569 -33.93 17.04 22.85
CA ARG A 569 -35.40 16.97 22.94
C ARG A 569 -35.96 15.68 22.34
N SER A 570 -35.21 14.61 22.44
CA SER A 570 -35.59 13.31 21.88
C SER A 570 -36.56 12.61 22.84
N PRO A 571 -37.68 12.05 22.34
CA PRO A 571 -38.57 11.25 23.17
C PRO A 571 -37.88 9.96 23.61
N ILE A 572 -38.06 9.60 24.88
CA ILE A 572 -37.48 8.40 25.51
C ILE A 572 -38.55 7.61 26.24
N VAL A 573 -38.39 6.31 26.31
CA VAL A 573 -39.16 5.44 27.19
C VAL A 573 -38.43 5.31 28.51
N ILE A 574 -39.08 5.66 29.59
CA ILE A 574 -38.53 5.63 30.94
C ILE A 574 -39.25 4.57 31.76
N GLU A 575 -38.49 3.64 32.30
CA GLU A 575 -38.96 2.62 33.22
C GLU A 575 -38.95 3.18 34.65
N VAL A 576 -40.11 3.31 35.24
CA VAL A 576 -40.30 3.90 36.58
C VAL A 576 -40.81 2.86 37.55
N ALA A 577 -40.07 2.67 38.65
CA ALA A 577 -40.56 1.85 39.77
C ALA A 577 -41.59 2.61 40.59
N MET A 578 -42.78 2.09 40.64
CA MET A 578 -43.89 2.65 41.43
C MET A 578 -43.80 2.20 42.91
N PRO A 579 -44.37 2.94 43.85
CA PRO A 579 -44.35 2.59 45.28
C PRO A 579 -44.97 1.23 45.62
N ASP A 580 -45.81 0.71 44.74
CA ASP A 580 -46.44 -0.61 44.86
C ASP A 580 -45.59 -1.77 44.29
N GLY A 581 -44.36 -1.48 43.88
CA GLY A 581 -43.41 -2.45 43.31
C GLY A 581 -43.59 -2.76 41.82
N ARG A 582 -44.60 -2.19 41.16
CA ARG A 582 -44.78 -2.32 39.71
C ARG A 582 -43.80 -1.42 38.96
N VAL A 583 -43.37 -1.83 37.79
CA VAL A 583 -42.60 -1.01 36.84
C VAL A 583 -43.55 -0.53 35.75
N VAL A 584 -43.55 0.75 35.46
CA VAL A 584 -44.38 1.38 34.42
C VAL A 584 -43.52 2.14 33.46
N ASP A 585 -43.78 1.93 32.17
CA ASP A 585 -43.09 2.62 31.07
C ASP A 585 -43.83 3.92 30.74
N TYR A 586 -43.10 5.02 30.68
CA TYR A 586 -43.58 6.31 30.21
C TYR A 586 -42.86 6.74 28.96
N LEU A 587 -43.59 7.06 27.90
CA LEU A 587 -43.05 7.73 26.71
C LEU A 587 -42.96 9.23 26.99
N LEU A 588 -41.81 9.69 27.41
CA LEU A 588 -41.60 11.05 27.89
C LEU A 588 -40.73 11.86 26.90
N GLU A 589 -41.18 13.08 26.59
CA GLU A 589 -40.36 14.11 25.95
C GLU A 589 -39.72 14.96 27.05
N PRO A 590 -38.41 14.75 27.36
CA PRO A 590 -37.82 15.39 28.53
C PRO A 590 -37.56 16.87 28.26
N THR A 591 -37.91 17.70 29.26
CA THR A 591 -37.74 19.15 29.20
C THR A 591 -36.68 19.67 30.17
N GLY A 592 -36.29 18.86 31.16
CA GLY A 592 -35.21 19.24 32.08
C GLY A 592 -34.96 18.22 33.18
N VAL A 593 -33.72 18.18 33.65
CA VAL A 593 -33.28 17.40 34.81
C VAL A 593 -32.72 18.37 35.84
N GLY A 594 -33.18 18.29 37.07
CA GLY A 594 -32.69 19.14 38.18
C GLY A 594 -33.32 18.82 39.52
N GLY A 595 -32.57 19.03 40.61
CA GLY A 595 -33.04 18.78 41.97
C GLY A 595 -33.47 17.33 42.24
N GLY A 596 -32.80 16.34 41.61
CA GLY A 596 -33.13 14.92 41.75
C GLY A 596 -34.45 14.51 41.05
N ARG A 597 -34.93 15.32 40.10
CA ARG A 597 -36.17 15.09 39.37
C ARG A 597 -35.98 15.29 37.87
N LEU A 598 -36.66 14.44 37.08
CA LEU A 598 -36.82 14.56 35.64
C LEU A 598 -38.19 15.19 35.34
N ARG A 599 -38.22 16.21 34.48
CA ARG A 599 -39.47 16.82 33.97
C ARG A 599 -39.57 16.52 32.46
N GLY A 600 -40.79 16.24 32.02
CA GLY A 600 -41.06 16.01 30.61
C GLY A 600 -42.56 15.84 30.34
N ARG A 601 -42.94 15.93 29.06
CA ARG A 601 -44.28 15.71 28.56
C ARG A 601 -44.50 14.23 28.25
N ASP A 602 -45.43 13.60 28.91
CA ASP A 602 -45.90 12.25 28.61
C ASP A 602 -46.73 12.29 27.32
N ARG A 603 -46.21 11.71 26.26
CA ARG A 603 -46.88 11.72 24.94
C ARG A 603 -48.11 10.84 24.87
N ALA A 604 -48.22 9.82 25.72
CA ALA A 604 -49.39 8.95 25.75
C ALA A 604 -50.57 9.59 26.46
N ALA A 605 -50.29 10.34 27.53
CA ALA A 605 -51.33 10.99 28.34
C ALA A 605 -51.51 12.49 28.05
N ASP A 606 -50.61 13.10 27.28
CA ASP A 606 -50.51 14.53 26.94
C ASP A 606 -50.45 15.46 28.18
N ILE A 607 -49.72 15.03 29.22
CA ILE A 607 -49.53 15.77 30.46
C ILE A 607 -48.06 15.96 30.80
N GLU A 608 -47.77 17.06 31.52
CA GLU A 608 -46.43 17.21 32.11
C GLU A 608 -46.29 16.30 33.35
N ARG A 609 -45.16 15.55 33.37
CA ARG A 609 -44.79 14.73 34.52
C ARG A 609 -43.50 15.21 35.14
N THR A 610 -43.43 15.05 36.46
CA THR A 610 -42.20 15.21 37.24
C THR A 610 -41.93 13.92 37.98
N LEU A 611 -40.88 13.22 37.60
CA LEU A 611 -40.52 11.91 38.14
C LEU A 611 -39.28 12.04 39.02
N PRO A 612 -39.22 11.41 40.21
CA PRO A 612 -37.99 11.34 41.00
C PRO A 612 -36.95 10.48 40.26
N LEU A 613 -35.71 10.94 40.14
CA LEU A 613 -34.64 10.17 39.51
C LEU A 613 -34.38 8.83 40.21
N SER A 614 -34.59 8.78 41.53
CA SER A 614 -34.45 7.55 42.33
C SER A 614 -35.47 6.46 42.00
N SER A 615 -36.56 6.80 41.33
CA SER A 615 -37.57 5.84 40.87
C SER A 615 -37.33 5.35 39.43
N VAL A 616 -36.41 5.97 38.69
CA VAL A 616 -36.07 5.58 37.31
C VAL A 616 -35.13 4.37 37.36
N ARG A 617 -35.53 3.29 36.70
CA ARG A 617 -34.77 2.03 36.62
C ARG A 617 -34.00 1.90 35.32
N GLY A 618 -34.51 2.46 34.24
CA GLY A 618 -33.92 2.41 32.94
C GLY A 618 -34.45 3.49 32.01
N VAL A 619 -33.66 3.80 31.00
CA VAL A 619 -34.02 4.71 29.90
C VAL A 619 -33.64 4.02 28.61
N ARG A 620 -34.57 4.04 27.65
CA ARG A 620 -34.32 3.51 26.31
C ARG A 620 -34.86 4.48 25.26
N PRO A 621 -34.30 4.48 24.04
CA PRO A 621 -34.86 5.30 22.97
C PRO A 621 -36.35 4.98 22.75
N ALA A 622 -37.12 5.98 22.35
CA ALA A 622 -38.50 5.73 21.93
C ALA A 622 -38.50 4.95 20.60
N PRO A 623 -39.41 3.99 20.42
CA PRO A 623 -39.52 3.20 19.19
C PRO A 623 -39.84 4.05 17.96
#